data_809f4a7dbdc535204c6b73f0003f4ab8
#
_entry.id   809f4a7dbdc535204c6b73f0003f4ab8
#
_cell.length_a   1.000
_cell.length_b   1.000
_cell.length_c   1.000
_cell.angle_alpha   90.00
_cell.angle_beta   90.00
_cell.angle_gamma   90.00
#
_symmetry.space_group_name_H-M   'P 1'
#
loop_
_entity.id
_entity.type
_entity.pdbx_description
1 polymer ?
#
loop_
_entity_poly.entity_id
_entity_poly.type
_entity_poly.pdbx_seq_one_letter_code
_entity_poly.pdbx_strand_id
1 'polypeptide(L)'
;NDCPTPIATIKREICYAVEVANLYKCTARDTMCVKVFCENAQVFIPNAFTPDGDGVNDVLMVRAQGIRSVKNFRIFNRWGQLVFEKNNFNPNDVSAGWDGLINGKLASPDVYVYMCEVVCENDVIYTYKGNVSIVK
;
A
#
# COMPACT_ATOMS: atom_id res chain seq x y z
N ASN A 1 -34.33 -25.55 7.09
CA ASN A 1 -33.89 -24.18 6.87
C ASN A 1 -32.41 -24.11 6.54
N ASP A 2 -32.12 -24.27 5.30
CA ASP A 2 -30.82 -24.09 4.78
C ASP A 2 -30.55 -22.59 4.59
N CYS A 3 -29.78 -22.00 5.51
CA CYS A 3 -29.21 -20.69 5.26
C CYS A 3 -28.15 -20.85 4.19
N PRO A 4 -28.30 -20.24 3.00
CA PRO A 4 -27.23 -20.29 2.02
C PRO A 4 -25.98 -19.63 2.59
N THR A 5 -24.85 -20.28 2.42
CA THR A 5 -23.56 -19.72 2.80
C THR A 5 -23.09 -18.84 1.64
N PRO A 6 -23.23 -17.52 1.69
CA PRO A 6 -22.77 -16.68 0.60
C PRO A 6 -21.25 -16.68 0.57
N ILE A 7 -20.71 -16.90 -0.63
CA ILE A 7 -19.27 -16.76 -0.88
C ILE A 7 -19.07 -15.42 -1.56
N ALA A 8 -18.32 -14.54 -0.90
CA ALA A 8 -17.97 -13.24 -1.46
C ALA A 8 -16.47 -13.17 -1.69
N THR A 9 -16.07 -12.79 -2.90
CA THR A 9 -14.67 -12.47 -3.21
C THR A 9 -14.44 -11.01 -2.91
N ILE A 10 -13.62 -10.75 -1.89
CA ILE A 10 -13.37 -9.40 -1.39
C ILE A 10 -11.98 -8.96 -1.83
N LYS A 11 -11.89 -7.83 -2.52
CA LYS A 11 -10.64 -7.25 -3.00
C LYS A 11 -10.16 -6.04 -2.17
N ARG A 12 -10.95 -5.60 -1.21
CA ARG A 12 -10.65 -4.47 -0.31
C ARG A 12 -11.24 -4.72 1.06
N GLU A 13 -10.74 -4.02 2.07
CA GLU A 13 -11.36 -4.02 3.38
C GLU A 13 -12.79 -3.49 3.30
N ILE A 14 -13.76 -4.31 3.70
CA ILE A 14 -15.17 -3.96 3.65
C ILE A 14 -15.82 -4.37 4.97
N CYS A 15 -16.66 -3.49 5.50
CA CYS A 15 -17.48 -3.79 6.66
C CYS A 15 -18.92 -4.06 6.22
N TYR A 16 -19.47 -5.18 6.66
CA TYR A 16 -20.85 -5.56 6.39
C TYR A 16 -21.69 -5.49 7.65
N ALA A 17 -22.90 -4.94 7.53
CA ALA A 17 -23.92 -5.05 8.54
C ALA A 17 -24.83 -6.20 8.15
N VAL A 18 -25.00 -7.17 9.06
CA VAL A 18 -25.88 -8.31 8.85
C VAL A 18 -27.07 -8.18 9.80
N GLU A 19 -28.28 -8.24 9.24
CA GLU A 19 -29.51 -8.28 10.00
C GLU A 19 -30.18 -9.64 9.80
N VAL A 20 -30.48 -10.32 10.91
CA VAL A 20 -31.13 -11.62 10.91
C VAL A 20 -32.46 -11.51 11.62
N ALA A 21 -33.51 -11.96 10.99
CA ALA A 21 -34.87 -12.02 11.56
C ALA A 21 -35.35 -13.48 11.62
N ASN A 22 -35.93 -13.86 12.74
CA ASN A 22 -36.56 -15.17 12.87
C ASN A 22 -38.09 -15.09 12.63
N LEU A 23 -38.76 -16.24 12.63
CA LEU A 23 -40.21 -16.33 12.42
C LEU A 23 -41.03 -15.59 13.49
N TYR A 24 -40.45 -15.29 14.63
CA TYR A 24 -41.11 -14.58 15.73
C TYR A 24 -40.81 -13.07 15.71
N LYS A 25 -40.31 -12.54 14.59
CA LYS A 25 -39.96 -11.13 14.40
C LYS A 25 -38.83 -10.60 15.32
N CYS A 26 -38.09 -11.53 15.90
CA CYS A 26 -36.85 -11.12 16.61
C CYS A 26 -35.78 -10.82 15.59
N THR A 27 -35.18 -9.63 15.69
CA THR A 27 -34.11 -9.18 14.80
C THR A 27 -32.82 -9.03 15.58
N ALA A 28 -31.73 -9.53 15.01
CA ALA A 28 -30.39 -9.30 15.52
C ALA A 28 -29.54 -8.64 14.44
N ARG A 29 -28.79 -7.64 14.85
CA ARG A 29 -27.87 -6.91 13.98
C ARG A 29 -26.44 -7.14 14.42
N ASP A 30 -25.56 -7.46 13.49
CA ASP A 30 -24.14 -7.55 13.72
C ASP A 30 -23.36 -6.88 12.60
N THR A 31 -22.25 -6.27 12.93
CA THR A 31 -21.36 -5.63 11.98
C THR A 31 -20.06 -6.41 11.93
N MET A 32 -19.73 -6.95 10.76
CA MET A 32 -18.50 -7.69 10.53
C MET A 32 -17.61 -6.94 9.55
N CYS A 33 -16.38 -6.68 9.94
CA CYS A 33 -15.37 -6.11 9.07
C CYS A 33 -14.42 -7.21 8.60
N VAL A 34 -14.28 -7.36 7.29
CA VAL A 34 -13.37 -8.32 6.69
C VAL A 34 -12.13 -7.57 6.22
N LYS A 35 -10.98 -7.92 6.79
CA LYS A 35 -9.68 -7.43 6.34
C LYS A 35 -9.11 -8.40 5.32
N VAL A 36 -8.62 -7.85 4.22
CA VAL A 36 -8.02 -8.63 3.15
C VAL A 36 -6.52 -8.42 3.17
N PHE A 37 -5.78 -9.52 3.16
CA PHE A 37 -4.32 -9.48 3.17
C PHE A 37 -3.77 -10.07 1.88
N CYS A 38 -2.61 -9.58 1.47
CA CYS A 38 -1.83 -10.24 0.44
C CYS A 38 -1.27 -11.56 1.00
N GLU A 39 -1.71 -12.67 0.47
CA GLU A 39 -1.20 -13.98 0.84
C GLU A 39 0.24 -14.13 0.37
N ASN A 40 1.13 -14.52 1.28
CA ASN A 40 2.56 -14.74 0.99
C ASN A 40 3.32 -13.53 0.42
N ALA A 41 2.77 -12.33 0.52
CA ALA A 41 3.44 -11.14 0.04
C ALA A 41 4.42 -10.61 1.09
N GLN A 42 5.61 -10.26 0.63
CA GLN A 42 6.61 -9.55 1.41
C GLN A 42 6.91 -8.24 0.68
N VAL A 43 6.61 -7.13 1.31
CA VAL A 43 6.89 -5.80 0.76
C VAL A 43 7.83 -5.08 1.70
N PHE A 44 8.94 -4.60 1.16
CA PHE A 44 9.93 -3.84 1.88
C PHE A 44 10.18 -2.50 1.20
N ILE A 45 9.94 -1.42 1.92
CA ILE A 45 10.27 -0.06 1.51
C ILE A 45 11.23 0.48 2.56
N PRO A 46 12.46 0.86 2.19
CA PRO A 46 13.44 1.38 3.14
C PRO A 46 12.91 2.59 3.90
N ASN A 47 13.29 2.72 5.16
CA ASN A 47 12.92 3.87 5.99
C ASN A 47 13.94 5.02 5.92
N ALA A 48 15.01 4.85 5.15
CA ALA A 48 16.02 5.88 4.90
C ALA A 48 16.78 5.57 3.60
N PHE A 49 17.21 6.60 2.92
CA PHE A 49 18.10 6.47 1.76
C PHE A 49 19.00 7.70 1.64
N THR A 50 20.10 7.56 0.89
CA THR A 50 21.13 8.59 0.76
C THR A 50 21.36 8.89 -0.72
N PRO A 51 20.60 9.83 -1.30
CA PRO A 51 20.73 10.16 -2.72
C PRO A 51 21.93 11.10 -2.97
N ASP A 52 23.14 10.59 -2.80
CA ASP A 52 24.39 11.35 -2.96
C ASP A 52 25.16 10.98 -4.24
N GLY A 53 24.64 10.04 -5.03
CA GLY A 53 25.22 9.63 -6.30
C GLY A 53 26.41 8.66 -6.18
N ASP A 54 26.61 8.04 -5.03
CA ASP A 54 27.71 7.07 -4.83
C ASP A 54 27.38 5.65 -5.33
N GLY A 55 26.17 5.42 -5.81
CA GLY A 55 25.70 4.13 -6.30
C GLY A 55 25.11 3.22 -5.23
N VAL A 56 25.08 3.65 -3.97
CA VAL A 56 24.56 2.88 -2.85
C VAL A 56 23.43 3.65 -2.17
N ASN A 57 22.25 3.04 -2.11
CA ASN A 57 21.05 3.63 -1.51
C ASN A 57 20.66 5.01 -2.08
N ASP A 58 20.94 5.23 -3.35
CA ASP A 58 20.63 6.49 -4.04
C ASP A 58 19.16 6.59 -4.43
N VAL A 59 18.45 5.47 -4.50
CA VAL A 59 17.08 5.41 -4.96
C VAL A 59 16.21 4.70 -3.95
N LEU A 60 15.11 5.35 -3.58
CA LEU A 60 14.06 4.72 -2.78
C LEU A 60 13.15 3.92 -3.70
N MET A 61 13.23 2.61 -3.62
CA MET A 61 12.40 1.74 -4.44
C MET A 61 11.58 0.75 -3.62
N VAL A 62 10.50 0.29 -4.20
CA VAL A 62 9.66 -0.76 -3.60
C VAL A 62 10.28 -2.12 -3.91
N ARG A 63 10.69 -2.83 -2.87
CA ARG A 63 11.15 -4.22 -2.97
C ARG A 63 10.05 -5.14 -2.50
N ALA A 64 9.72 -6.13 -3.29
CA ALA A 64 8.65 -7.04 -2.93
C ALA A 64 8.79 -8.41 -3.59
N GLN A 65 8.20 -9.40 -2.93
CA GLN A 65 7.99 -10.75 -3.44
C GLN A 65 6.54 -11.13 -3.17
N GLY A 66 5.96 -11.95 -4.04
CA GLY A 66 4.59 -12.43 -3.87
C GLY A 66 3.51 -11.42 -4.23
N ILE A 67 3.87 -10.34 -4.92
CA ILE A 67 2.91 -9.39 -5.48
C ILE A 67 3.01 -9.37 -7.00
N ARG A 68 1.89 -9.03 -7.66
CA ARG A 68 1.84 -8.95 -9.12
C ARG A 68 2.47 -7.66 -9.64
N SER A 69 2.10 -6.53 -9.01
CA SER A 69 2.56 -5.21 -9.44
C SER A 69 2.35 -4.18 -8.33
N VAL A 70 2.97 -3.03 -8.50
CA VAL A 70 2.70 -1.84 -7.68
C VAL A 70 1.74 -0.95 -8.47
N LYS A 71 0.58 -0.68 -7.90
CA LYS A 71 -0.45 0.15 -8.53
C LYS A 71 -0.07 1.62 -8.50
N ASN A 72 0.34 2.11 -7.35
CA ASN A 72 0.90 3.44 -7.20
C ASN A 72 1.87 3.52 -6.03
N PHE A 73 2.82 4.43 -6.16
CA PHE A 73 3.77 4.76 -5.11
C PHE A 73 3.88 6.28 -5.04
N ARG A 74 3.47 6.86 -3.93
CA ARG A 74 3.42 8.30 -3.71
C ARG A 74 4.24 8.68 -2.50
N ILE A 75 4.93 9.79 -2.60
CA ILE A 75 5.73 10.32 -1.51
C ILE A 75 5.30 11.78 -1.29
N PHE A 76 5.11 12.12 -0.01
CA PHE A 76 4.67 13.43 0.43
C PHE A 76 5.70 14.04 1.37
N ASN A 77 5.84 15.35 1.33
CA ASN A 77 6.65 16.06 2.31
C ASN A 77 5.89 16.22 3.65
N ARG A 78 6.53 16.84 4.64
CA ARG A 78 5.94 17.05 5.97
C ARG A 78 4.66 17.90 5.94
N TRP A 79 4.43 18.68 4.88
CA TRP A 79 3.23 19.50 4.72
C TRP A 79 2.12 18.80 3.93
N GLY A 80 2.33 17.54 3.57
CA GLY A 80 1.35 16.75 2.82
C GLY A 80 1.34 17.04 1.32
N GLN A 81 2.36 17.72 0.79
CA GLN A 81 2.48 17.97 -0.64
C GLN A 81 3.09 16.77 -1.34
N LEU A 82 2.51 16.38 -2.47
CA LEU A 82 3.03 15.30 -3.29
C LEU A 82 4.35 15.71 -3.94
N VAL A 83 5.42 14.95 -3.66
CA VAL A 83 6.76 15.22 -4.21
C VAL A 83 7.20 14.18 -5.22
N PHE A 84 6.61 12.99 -5.19
CA PHE A 84 6.90 11.92 -6.14
C PHE A 84 5.66 11.03 -6.31
N GLU A 85 5.42 10.61 -7.56
CA GLU A 85 4.37 9.63 -7.88
C GLU A 85 4.83 8.76 -9.04
N LYS A 86 4.64 7.45 -8.89
CA LYS A 86 4.81 6.48 -9.96
C LYS A 86 3.66 5.48 -9.93
N ASN A 87 3.10 5.17 -11.08
CA ASN A 87 1.94 4.30 -11.21
C ASN A 87 2.25 3.10 -12.09
N ASN A 88 1.63 1.97 -11.78
CA ASN A 88 1.62 0.76 -12.60
C ASN A 88 3.04 0.31 -13.03
N PHE A 89 3.81 -0.16 -12.07
CA PHE A 89 5.16 -0.66 -12.32
C PHE A 89 5.41 -1.98 -11.58
N ASN A 90 6.46 -2.69 -11.98
CA ASN A 90 6.86 -3.93 -11.30
C ASN A 90 7.69 -3.61 -10.05
N PRO A 91 7.55 -4.41 -8.98
CA PRO A 91 8.42 -4.26 -7.82
C PRO A 91 9.87 -4.56 -8.20
N ASN A 92 10.80 -4.11 -7.38
CA ASN A 92 12.24 -4.29 -7.57
C ASN A 92 12.81 -3.59 -8.82
N ASP A 93 12.10 -2.60 -9.34
CA ASP A 93 12.52 -1.81 -10.49
C ASP A 93 13.13 -0.49 -10.01
N VAL A 94 14.45 -0.35 -10.16
CA VAL A 94 15.20 0.84 -9.76
C VAL A 94 14.73 2.07 -10.55
N SER A 95 14.37 1.89 -11.83
CA SER A 95 13.93 3.00 -12.67
C SER A 95 12.58 3.59 -12.25
N ALA A 96 11.80 2.84 -11.49
CA ALA A 96 10.52 3.28 -10.95
C ALA A 96 10.61 3.86 -9.53
N GLY A 97 11.81 3.89 -8.95
CA GLY A 97 12.05 4.45 -7.62
C GLY A 97 12.23 5.97 -7.64
N TRP A 98 12.20 6.54 -6.45
CA TRP A 98 12.46 7.97 -6.26
C TRP A 98 13.94 8.21 -6.00
N ASP A 99 14.52 9.06 -6.80
CA ASP A 99 15.94 9.44 -6.74
C ASP A 99 16.23 10.62 -5.78
N GLY A 100 15.23 11.04 -5.04
CA GLY A 100 15.37 12.17 -4.11
C GLY A 100 15.27 13.54 -4.77
N LEU A 101 14.95 13.61 -6.06
CA LEU A 101 14.80 14.89 -6.76
C LEU A 101 13.35 15.36 -6.72
N ILE A 102 13.18 16.65 -6.48
CA ILE A 102 11.90 17.37 -6.57
C ILE A 102 12.09 18.50 -7.56
N ASN A 103 11.39 18.44 -8.70
CA ASN A 103 11.53 19.43 -9.77
C ASN A 103 12.99 19.62 -10.23
N GLY A 104 13.76 18.53 -10.32
CA GLY A 104 15.13 18.53 -10.75
C GLY A 104 16.16 18.99 -9.71
N LYS A 105 15.73 19.25 -8.48
CA LYS A 105 16.60 19.62 -7.36
C LYS A 105 16.57 18.59 -6.27
N LEU A 106 17.69 18.36 -5.63
CA LEU A 106 17.77 17.42 -4.51
C LEU A 106 16.87 17.90 -3.36
N ALA A 107 16.03 17.00 -2.88
CA ALA A 107 15.16 17.25 -1.75
C ALA A 107 15.99 17.46 -0.47
N SER A 108 15.46 18.29 0.42
CA SER A 108 16.13 18.54 1.70
C SER A 108 16.18 17.28 2.56
N PRO A 109 17.26 17.08 3.34
CA PRO A 109 17.27 16.06 4.37
C PRO A 109 16.12 16.30 5.36
N ASP A 110 15.15 15.40 5.34
CA ASP A 110 13.93 15.52 6.15
C ASP A 110 13.21 14.16 6.15
N VAL A 111 12.11 14.10 6.86
CA VAL A 111 11.22 12.94 6.89
C VAL A 111 10.10 13.15 5.89
N TYR A 112 9.91 12.16 5.03
CA TYR A 112 8.84 12.11 4.04
C TYR A 112 7.90 10.95 4.37
N VAL A 113 6.65 11.05 3.94
CA VAL A 113 5.65 10.00 4.13
C VAL A 113 5.38 9.34 2.80
N TYR A 114 5.38 8.03 2.76
CA TYR A 114 5.01 7.30 1.55
C TYR A 114 3.68 6.57 1.71
N MET A 115 3.02 6.39 0.57
CA MET A 115 1.83 5.56 0.42
C MET A 115 2.05 4.68 -0.81
N CYS A 116 1.94 3.37 -0.63
CA CYS A 116 2.17 2.40 -1.69
C CYS A 116 0.99 1.44 -1.78
N GLU A 117 0.29 1.44 -2.90
CA GLU A 117 -0.74 0.44 -3.19
C GLU A 117 -0.16 -0.67 -4.07
N VAL A 118 -0.29 -1.90 -3.63
CA VAL A 118 0.19 -3.07 -4.36
C VAL A 118 -0.99 -3.94 -4.80
N VAL A 119 -0.83 -4.63 -5.93
CA VAL A 119 -1.77 -5.64 -6.41
C VAL A 119 -1.16 -7.00 -6.11
N CYS A 120 -1.83 -7.78 -5.29
CA CYS A 120 -1.38 -9.10 -4.89
C CYS A 120 -1.67 -10.14 -5.97
N GLU A 121 -1.07 -11.33 -5.87
CA GLU A 121 -1.29 -12.42 -6.82
C GLU A 121 -2.76 -12.86 -6.92
N ASN A 122 -3.52 -12.69 -5.85
CA ASN A 122 -4.95 -12.98 -5.79
C ASN A 122 -5.84 -11.79 -6.19
N ASP A 123 -5.29 -10.77 -6.87
CA ASP A 123 -5.95 -9.52 -7.28
C ASP A 123 -6.42 -8.62 -6.12
N VAL A 124 -6.00 -8.90 -4.91
CA VAL A 124 -6.25 -8.04 -3.75
C VAL A 124 -5.37 -6.80 -3.83
N ILE A 125 -5.93 -5.63 -3.53
CA ILE A 125 -5.19 -4.38 -3.44
C ILE A 125 -4.96 -4.07 -1.96
N TYR A 126 -3.69 -3.90 -1.59
CA TYR A 126 -3.29 -3.57 -0.22
C TYR A 126 -2.45 -2.30 -0.20
N THR A 127 -2.67 -1.45 0.82
CA THR A 127 -1.97 -0.17 0.95
C THR A 127 -0.97 -0.24 2.10
N TYR A 128 0.29 0.05 1.79
CA TYR A 128 1.37 0.23 2.77
C TYR A 128 1.60 1.73 2.97
N LYS A 129 1.79 2.13 4.22
CA LYS A 129 2.11 3.52 4.59
C LYS A 129 3.29 3.51 5.55
N GLY A 130 4.12 4.51 5.45
CA GLY A 130 5.24 4.66 6.36
C GLY A 130 6.01 5.94 6.13
N ASN A 131 7.12 6.05 6.82
CA ASN A 131 8.01 7.21 6.74
C ASN A 131 9.34 6.80 6.10
N VAL A 132 9.93 7.74 5.39
CA VAL A 132 11.29 7.60 4.85
C VAL A 132 12.07 8.88 5.12
N SER A 133 13.30 8.73 5.55
CA SER A 133 14.20 9.86 5.79
C SER A 133 15.24 9.96 4.68
N ILE A 134 15.43 11.18 4.16
CA ILE A 134 16.61 11.49 3.36
C ILE A 134 17.73 11.84 4.31
N VAL A 135 18.84 11.11 4.20
CA VAL A 135 20.04 11.29 5.00
C VAL A 135 21.17 11.74 4.07
N LYS A 136 21.97 12.65 4.54
CA LYS A 136 23.20 13.06 3.83
C LYS A 136 24.37 12.20 4.21
#